data_dda959492daaa9bcf4d0a3ff442f8da9
#
_entry.id   dda959492daaa9bcf4d0a3ff442f8da9
#
_cell.length_a   1.000
_cell.length_b   1.000
_cell.length_c   1.000
_cell.angle_alpha   90.00
_cell.angle_beta   90.00
_cell.angle_gamma   90.00
#
_symmetry.space_group_name_H-M   'P 1'
#
loop_
_entity.id
_entity.type
_entity.pdbx_description
1 polymer ?
#
loop_
_entity_poly.entity_id
_entity_poly.type
_entity_poly.pdbx_seq_one_letter_code
_entity_poly.pdbx_strand_id
1 'polypeptide(L)'
;LACYFNVFPGSDRTYVMLEGLKENMPKAMALFEEILADAQVNKEAYGNLAGDILKKRTDAKLNQGQNFNKLIQYAIWGPKSPATNVLTTAELQQMDPQELVDRIHKINSFDHKILYYGPEKPQAVLDIIKQYHNVPEQLQPVPAAIEFSQQETPENRVLLAQYDAKQIYFSAVSNRGEKFDPAIQPTLNMYNEYFGGGMNAIVFQEMRESRGLAYSAGTFLITPSKLKYPYVYRTFIATQNDKMIDAMKAFDEIINNMPESEKAFNLAKDALITRLRTERITKSDVLWSYLN
;
A
#
# COMPACT_ATOMS: atom_id res chain seq x y z
N LEU A 1 -29.83 -6.76 -8.37
CA LEU A 1 -29.69 -5.31 -8.13
C LEU A 1 -28.55 -4.68 -8.93
N ALA A 2 -27.70 -5.48 -9.59
CA ALA A 2 -26.50 -4.98 -10.27
C ALA A 2 -25.66 -4.06 -9.35
N CYS A 3 -25.41 -4.50 -8.12
CA CYS A 3 -24.59 -3.82 -7.15
C CYS A 3 -23.44 -4.71 -6.68
N TYR A 4 -22.37 -4.06 -6.25
CA TYR A 4 -21.18 -4.69 -5.71
C TYR A 4 -20.94 -4.11 -4.31
N PHE A 5 -20.59 -4.96 -3.36
CA PHE A 5 -20.10 -4.50 -2.08
C PHE A 5 -18.77 -5.17 -1.73
N ASN A 6 -17.97 -4.48 -0.94
CA ASN A 6 -16.69 -4.98 -0.47
C ASN A 6 -16.38 -4.43 0.92
N VAL A 7 -15.68 -5.22 1.72
CA VAL A 7 -15.13 -4.81 3.00
C VAL A 7 -13.65 -5.11 2.96
N PHE A 8 -12.82 -4.07 3.17
CA PHE A 8 -11.38 -4.22 3.13
C PHE A 8 -10.68 -3.36 4.18
N PRO A 9 -9.59 -3.87 4.77
CA PRO A 9 -8.80 -3.11 5.71
C PRO A 9 -7.86 -2.14 5.00
N GLY A 10 -7.77 -0.91 5.49
CA GLY A 10 -6.69 0.02 5.19
C GLY A 10 -5.60 -0.04 6.26
N SER A 11 -4.68 0.93 6.23
CA SER A 11 -3.58 1.00 7.20
C SER A 11 -4.03 1.41 8.61
N ASP A 12 -5.12 2.15 8.71
CA ASP A 12 -5.62 2.78 9.94
C ASP A 12 -7.15 2.77 10.07
N ARG A 13 -7.84 2.20 9.12
CA ARG A 13 -9.31 2.12 9.09
C ARG A 13 -9.81 0.95 8.25
N THR A 14 -11.04 0.54 8.48
CA THR A 14 -11.74 -0.43 7.63
C THR A 14 -12.68 0.33 6.70
N TYR A 15 -12.69 -0.06 5.46
CA TYR A 15 -13.59 0.48 4.44
C TYR A 15 -14.69 -0.50 4.14
N VAL A 16 -15.91 0.02 4.09
CA VAL A 16 -17.10 -0.70 3.64
C VAL A 16 -17.60 0.05 2.42
N MET A 17 -17.69 -0.62 1.29
CA MET A 17 -18.02 -0.02 0.01
C MET A 17 -19.23 -0.68 -0.61
N LEU A 18 -20.17 0.14 -1.04
CA LEU A 18 -21.31 -0.25 -1.85
C LEU A 18 -21.29 0.56 -3.16
N GLU A 19 -21.33 -0.13 -4.27
CA GLU A 19 -21.33 0.48 -5.62
C GLU A 19 -22.44 -0.14 -6.47
N GLY A 20 -23.11 0.66 -7.28
CA GLY A 20 -24.17 0.17 -8.17
C GLY A 20 -24.87 1.28 -8.95
N LEU A 21 -25.94 0.90 -9.61
CA LEU A 21 -26.78 1.85 -10.34
C LEU A 21 -27.57 2.73 -9.38
N LYS A 22 -27.68 4.00 -9.71
CA LYS A 22 -28.38 5.04 -8.94
C LYS A 22 -29.79 4.61 -8.51
N GLU A 23 -30.57 4.10 -9.45
CA GLU A 23 -31.96 3.68 -9.23
C GLU A 23 -32.09 2.50 -8.25
N ASN A 24 -31.03 1.75 -8.06
CA ASN A 24 -30.99 0.60 -7.15
C ASN A 24 -30.45 0.95 -5.75
N MET A 25 -29.95 2.17 -5.54
CA MET A 25 -29.30 2.56 -4.29
C MET A 25 -30.16 2.29 -3.05
N PRO A 26 -31.45 2.63 -2.96
CA PRO A 26 -32.25 2.34 -1.79
C PRO A 26 -32.36 0.84 -1.47
N LYS A 27 -32.60 0.02 -2.51
CA LYS A 27 -32.70 -1.43 -2.37
C LYS A 27 -31.36 -2.08 -2.06
N ALA A 28 -30.29 -1.57 -2.66
CA ALA A 28 -28.93 -2.06 -2.40
C ALA A 28 -28.51 -1.74 -0.97
N MET A 29 -28.84 -0.54 -0.47
CA MET A 29 -28.56 -0.14 0.91
C MET A 29 -29.35 -0.99 1.92
N ALA A 30 -30.65 -1.21 1.68
CA ALA A 30 -31.48 -2.07 2.50
C ALA A 30 -30.93 -3.50 2.59
N LEU A 31 -30.60 -4.10 1.43
CA LEU A 31 -30.00 -5.45 1.39
C LEU A 31 -28.63 -5.50 2.08
N PHE A 32 -27.84 -4.46 1.92
CA PHE A 32 -26.53 -4.40 2.55
C PHE A 32 -26.62 -4.36 4.08
N GLU A 33 -27.52 -3.55 4.63
CA GLU A 33 -27.77 -3.49 6.07
C GLU A 33 -28.35 -4.79 6.61
N GLU A 34 -29.23 -5.45 5.86
CA GLU A 34 -29.74 -6.78 6.19
C GLU A 34 -28.60 -7.82 6.27
N ILE A 35 -27.70 -7.83 5.28
CA ILE A 35 -26.54 -8.73 5.30
C ILE A 35 -25.64 -8.47 6.53
N LEU A 36 -25.44 -7.23 6.93
CA LEU A 36 -24.66 -6.91 8.12
C LEU A 36 -25.37 -7.33 9.42
N ALA A 37 -26.68 -7.15 9.47
CA ALA A 37 -27.49 -7.47 10.67
C ALA A 37 -27.73 -8.98 10.85
N ASP A 38 -27.91 -9.71 9.75
CA ASP A 38 -28.31 -11.13 9.75
C ASP A 38 -27.18 -12.09 9.38
N ALA A 39 -25.93 -11.63 9.39
CA ALA A 39 -24.79 -12.49 9.14
C ALA A 39 -24.82 -13.71 10.08
N GLN A 40 -24.71 -14.91 9.51
CA GLN A 40 -24.75 -16.17 10.27
C GLN A 40 -23.43 -16.91 10.16
N VAL A 41 -23.10 -17.66 11.18
CA VAL A 41 -21.93 -18.54 11.17
C VAL A 41 -22.05 -19.61 10.11
N ASN A 42 -21.08 -19.69 9.23
CA ASN A 42 -20.89 -20.78 8.30
C ASN A 42 -19.49 -21.38 8.47
N LYS A 43 -19.41 -22.49 9.21
CA LYS A 43 -18.13 -23.16 9.51
C LYS A 43 -17.43 -23.71 8.27
N GLU A 44 -18.19 -24.17 7.27
CA GLU A 44 -17.62 -24.65 6.01
C GLU A 44 -16.99 -23.49 5.21
N ALA A 45 -17.71 -22.37 5.06
CA ALA A 45 -17.19 -21.18 4.41
C ALA A 45 -15.94 -20.65 5.12
N TYR A 46 -15.92 -20.68 6.46
CA TYR A 46 -14.73 -20.29 7.23
C TYR A 46 -13.57 -21.26 6.98
N GLY A 47 -13.80 -22.56 6.97
CA GLY A 47 -12.76 -23.55 6.65
C GLY A 47 -12.13 -23.34 5.27
N ASN A 48 -12.97 -23.06 4.29
CA ASN A 48 -12.52 -22.72 2.92
C ASN A 48 -11.69 -21.42 2.91
N LEU A 49 -12.14 -20.37 3.59
CA LEU A 49 -11.40 -19.10 3.71
C LEU A 49 -10.04 -19.31 4.38
N ALA A 50 -9.98 -20.02 5.49
CA ALA A 50 -8.73 -20.33 6.19
C ALA A 50 -7.77 -21.14 5.31
N GLY A 51 -8.30 -22.15 4.59
CA GLY A 51 -7.55 -22.95 3.62
C GLY A 51 -6.96 -22.09 2.50
N ASP A 52 -7.75 -21.20 1.93
CA ASP A 52 -7.29 -20.27 0.88
C ASP A 52 -6.19 -19.31 1.37
N ILE A 53 -6.33 -18.78 2.58
CA ILE A 53 -5.30 -17.93 3.19
C ILE A 53 -3.99 -18.71 3.37
N LEU A 54 -4.05 -19.93 3.89
CA LEU A 54 -2.88 -20.77 4.11
C LEU A 54 -2.22 -21.18 2.80
N LYS A 55 -3.02 -21.51 1.79
CA LYS A 55 -2.53 -21.79 0.44
C LYS A 55 -1.81 -20.57 -0.14
N LYS A 56 -2.44 -19.39 -0.11
CA LYS A 56 -1.81 -18.14 -0.58
C LYS A 56 -0.49 -17.86 0.14
N ARG A 57 -0.40 -18.13 1.45
CA ARG A 57 0.87 -17.99 2.21
C ARG A 57 1.94 -18.97 1.75
N THR A 58 1.56 -20.19 1.39
CA THR A 58 2.47 -21.20 0.86
C THR A 58 2.96 -20.81 -0.54
N ASP A 59 2.03 -20.43 -1.41
CA ASP A 59 2.33 -20.00 -2.78
C ASP A 59 3.22 -18.74 -2.81
N ALA A 60 3.00 -17.82 -1.86
CA ALA A 60 3.83 -16.62 -1.71
C ALA A 60 5.30 -16.94 -1.47
N LYS A 61 5.63 -18.06 -0.79
CA LYS A 61 7.02 -18.50 -0.57
C LYS A 61 7.71 -18.95 -1.86
N LEU A 62 6.94 -19.31 -2.88
CA LEU A 62 7.43 -19.68 -4.20
C LEU A 62 7.61 -18.48 -5.14
N ASN A 63 7.34 -17.27 -4.67
CA ASN A 63 7.45 -16.06 -5.48
C ASN A 63 8.61 -15.20 -4.98
N GLN A 64 9.63 -15.01 -5.83
CA GLN A 64 10.83 -14.24 -5.51
C GLN A 64 10.51 -12.81 -5.09
N GLY A 65 9.66 -12.11 -5.83
CA GLY A 65 9.29 -10.72 -5.54
C GLY A 65 8.58 -10.56 -4.20
N GLN A 66 7.68 -11.50 -3.85
CA GLN A 66 7.00 -11.49 -2.56
C GLN A 66 7.95 -11.77 -1.40
N ASN A 67 8.88 -12.71 -1.54
CA ASN A 67 9.90 -12.97 -0.53
C ASN A 67 10.83 -11.78 -0.34
N PHE A 68 11.26 -11.17 -1.44
CA PHE A 68 12.11 -9.99 -1.41
C PHE A 68 11.39 -8.79 -0.76
N ASN A 69 10.11 -8.58 -1.06
CA ASN A 69 9.33 -7.54 -0.41
C ASN A 69 9.19 -7.76 1.11
N LYS A 70 9.04 -9.01 1.56
CA LYS A 70 9.04 -9.32 3.01
C LYS A 70 10.39 -9.00 3.66
N LEU A 71 11.50 -9.27 2.98
CA LEU A 71 12.83 -8.92 3.45
C LEU A 71 12.99 -7.39 3.58
N ILE A 72 12.51 -6.64 2.61
CA ILE A 72 12.48 -5.16 2.66
C ILE A 72 11.58 -4.66 3.80
N GLN A 73 10.40 -5.25 3.98
CA GLN A 73 9.53 -4.89 5.11
C GLN A 73 10.23 -5.13 6.45
N TYR A 74 10.97 -6.22 6.57
CA TYR A 74 11.80 -6.49 7.75
C TYR A 74 12.92 -5.46 7.92
N ALA A 75 13.58 -5.06 6.84
CA ALA A 75 14.62 -4.03 6.88
C ALA A 75 14.10 -2.67 7.36
N ILE A 76 12.86 -2.31 6.96
CA ILE A 76 12.24 -1.02 7.32
C ILE A 76 11.64 -1.06 8.72
N TRP A 77 10.96 -2.14 9.09
CA TRP A 77 10.10 -2.19 10.30
C TRP A 77 10.65 -3.11 11.39
N GLY A 78 11.62 -3.97 11.09
CA GLY A 78 12.08 -5.02 12.00
C GLY A 78 11.05 -6.17 12.12
N PRO A 79 11.17 -6.98 13.19
CA PRO A 79 10.33 -8.17 13.37
C PRO A 79 8.85 -7.85 13.63
N LYS A 80 8.56 -6.67 14.21
CA LYS A 80 7.19 -6.21 14.46
C LYS A 80 6.79 -5.18 13.40
N SER A 81 6.13 -5.64 12.36
CA SER A 81 5.76 -4.83 11.20
C SER A 81 4.28 -4.97 10.86
N PRO A 82 3.70 -4.05 10.08
CA PRO A 82 2.35 -4.25 9.53
C PRO A 82 2.20 -5.59 8.77
N ALA A 83 3.27 -6.03 8.09
CA ALA A 83 3.25 -7.29 7.33
C ALA A 83 3.29 -8.55 8.21
N THR A 84 3.74 -8.45 9.46
CA THR A 84 3.74 -9.55 10.44
C THR A 84 2.54 -9.51 11.38
N ASN A 85 1.71 -8.47 11.32
CA ASN A 85 0.48 -8.35 12.11
C ASN A 85 -0.67 -9.13 11.45
N VAL A 86 -0.51 -10.44 11.40
CA VAL A 86 -1.47 -11.37 10.81
C VAL A 86 -1.65 -12.56 11.74
N LEU A 87 -2.82 -13.17 11.74
CA LEU A 87 -3.06 -14.39 12.50
C LEU A 87 -2.05 -15.47 12.11
N THR A 88 -1.51 -16.16 13.09
CA THR A 88 -0.67 -17.36 12.88
C THR A 88 -1.50 -18.47 12.24
N THR A 89 -0.83 -19.51 11.75
CA THR A 89 -1.54 -20.71 11.24
C THR A 89 -2.43 -21.34 12.30
N ALA A 90 -1.92 -21.46 13.53
CA ALA A 90 -2.66 -22.04 14.64
C ALA A 90 -3.89 -21.19 15.02
N GLU A 91 -3.71 -19.89 15.17
CA GLU A 91 -4.81 -18.96 15.47
C GLU A 91 -5.88 -18.99 14.37
N LEU A 92 -5.47 -19.01 13.09
CA LEU A 92 -6.40 -19.07 11.97
C LEU A 92 -7.18 -20.38 11.94
N GLN A 93 -6.56 -21.51 12.31
CA GLN A 93 -7.22 -22.81 12.34
C GLN A 93 -8.10 -23.02 13.58
N GLN A 94 -7.82 -22.33 14.68
CA GLN A 94 -8.53 -22.47 15.94
C GLN A 94 -9.58 -21.39 16.20
N MET A 95 -9.60 -20.34 15.38
CA MET A 95 -10.54 -19.21 15.54
C MET A 95 -11.98 -19.70 15.45
N ASP A 96 -12.81 -19.28 16.39
CA ASP A 96 -14.25 -19.48 16.28
C ASP A 96 -14.83 -18.51 15.23
N PRO A 97 -15.48 -19.02 14.16
CA PRO A 97 -16.13 -18.17 13.17
C PRO A 97 -17.18 -17.22 13.74
N GLN A 98 -17.73 -17.52 14.93
CA GLN A 98 -18.66 -16.62 15.63
C GLN A 98 -18.03 -15.26 15.93
N GLU A 99 -16.73 -15.23 16.25
CA GLU A 99 -16.02 -13.95 16.48
C GLU A 99 -16.06 -13.01 15.27
N LEU A 100 -16.03 -13.56 14.04
CA LEU A 100 -16.12 -12.76 12.83
C LEU A 100 -17.52 -12.21 12.62
N VAL A 101 -18.53 -13.02 12.87
CA VAL A 101 -19.95 -12.62 12.80
C VAL A 101 -20.24 -11.54 13.83
N ASP A 102 -19.76 -11.69 15.06
CA ASP A 102 -19.91 -10.68 16.12
C ASP A 102 -19.26 -9.34 15.75
N ARG A 103 -18.14 -9.37 15.02
CA ARG A 103 -17.49 -8.15 14.52
C ARG A 103 -18.30 -7.49 13.40
N ILE A 104 -18.89 -8.30 12.50
CA ILE A 104 -19.76 -7.80 11.44
C ILE A 104 -20.97 -7.09 12.04
N HIS A 105 -21.67 -7.72 13.01
CA HIS A 105 -22.82 -7.14 13.67
C HIS A 105 -22.52 -5.82 14.42
N LYS A 106 -21.27 -5.62 14.83
CA LYS A 106 -20.84 -4.42 15.56
C LYS A 106 -20.26 -3.32 14.67
N ILE A 107 -20.10 -3.56 13.37
CA ILE A 107 -19.34 -2.61 12.52
C ILE A 107 -19.99 -1.23 12.48
N ASN A 108 -21.32 -1.15 12.44
CA ASN A 108 -22.09 0.09 12.43
C ASN A 108 -22.16 0.80 13.79
N SER A 109 -21.65 0.17 14.86
CA SER A 109 -21.67 0.77 16.21
C SER A 109 -20.49 1.71 16.49
N PHE A 110 -19.47 1.71 15.65
CA PHE A 110 -18.29 2.57 15.81
C PHE A 110 -18.45 3.91 15.10
N ASP A 111 -17.71 4.92 15.57
CA ASP A 111 -17.58 6.19 14.85
C ASP A 111 -17.11 5.94 13.41
N HIS A 112 -17.84 6.48 12.44
CA HIS A 112 -17.53 6.29 11.03
C HIS A 112 -17.93 7.50 10.20
N LYS A 113 -17.42 7.55 8.97
CA LYS A 113 -17.77 8.57 7.97
C LYS A 113 -18.39 7.90 6.77
N ILE A 114 -19.49 8.44 6.29
CA ILE A 114 -20.12 8.00 5.04
C ILE A 114 -19.71 8.97 3.94
N LEU A 115 -19.16 8.44 2.87
CA LEU A 115 -18.74 9.17 1.70
C LEU A 115 -19.61 8.74 0.53
N TYR A 116 -20.15 9.68 -0.20
CA TYR A 116 -20.96 9.41 -1.38
C TYR A 116 -20.37 10.08 -2.62
N TYR A 117 -20.28 9.32 -3.69
CA TYR A 117 -20.00 9.81 -5.03
C TYR A 117 -21.05 9.28 -6.00
N GLY A 118 -21.80 10.18 -6.61
CA GLY A 118 -22.87 9.81 -7.53
C GLY A 118 -23.73 11.02 -7.95
N PRO A 119 -24.73 10.79 -8.81
CA PRO A 119 -25.55 11.86 -9.38
C PRO A 119 -26.69 12.35 -8.48
N GLU A 120 -26.93 11.70 -7.32
CA GLU A 120 -28.01 12.11 -6.42
C GLU A 120 -27.68 13.38 -5.66
N LYS A 121 -28.72 14.16 -5.36
CA LYS A 121 -28.59 15.36 -4.53
C LYS A 121 -28.29 14.96 -3.08
N PRO A 122 -27.50 15.76 -2.34
CA PRO A 122 -27.12 15.44 -0.94
C PRO A 122 -28.31 15.12 -0.04
N GLN A 123 -29.44 15.84 -0.18
CA GLN A 123 -30.60 15.58 0.65
C GLN A 123 -31.23 14.21 0.37
N ALA A 124 -31.35 13.79 -0.89
CA ALA A 124 -31.87 12.48 -1.23
C ALA A 124 -30.98 11.35 -0.70
N VAL A 125 -29.65 11.54 -0.74
CA VAL A 125 -28.70 10.58 -0.15
C VAL A 125 -28.86 10.51 1.37
N LEU A 126 -28.99 11.64 2.04
CA LEU A 126 -29.23 11.70 3.49
C LEU A 126 -30.52 10.99 3.89
N ASP A 127 -31.59 11.15 3.10
CA ASP A 127 -32.88 10.52 3.38
C ASP A 127 -32.79 8.99 3.24
N ILE A 128 -32.06 8.49 2.21
CA ILE A 128 -31.80 7.05 2.04
C ILE A 128 -30.95 6.52 3.20
N ILE A 129 -29.87 7.22 3.58
CA ILE A 129 -29.02 6.82 4.72
C ILE A 129 -29.84 6.77 5.99
N LYS A 130 -30.62 7.81 6.31
CA LYS A 130 -31.48 7.83 7.50
C LYS A 130 -32.53 6.72 7.52
N GLN A 131 -33.01 6.31 6.37
CA GLN A 131 -34.03 5.27 6.25
C GLN A 131 -33.45 3.86 6.45
N TYR A 132 -32.24 3.59 5.97
CA TYR A 132 -31.72 2.23 5.88
C TYR A 132 -30.48 1.99 6.74
N HIS A 133 -29.69 3.01 7.04
CA HIS A 133 -28.47 2.84 7.82
C HIS A 133 -28.79 2.82 9.33
N ASN A 134 -28.74 1.63 9.90
CA ASN A 134 -29.08 1.42 11.30
C ASN A 134 -27.85 1.60 12.18
N VAL A 135 -27.85 2.63 13.02
CA VAL A 135 -26.79 2.91 13.97
C VAL A 135 -27.39 3.13 15.37
N PRO A 136 -26.69 2.80 16.45
CA PRO A 136 -27.13 3.11 17.80
C PRO A 136 -27.15 4.64 18.03
N GLU A 137 -27.94 5.10 19.00
CA GLU A 137 -28.03 6.52 19.36
C GLU A 137 -26.66 7.11 19.73
N GLN A 138 -25.81 6.30 20.34
CA GLN A 138 -24.45 6.69 20.70
C GLN A 138 -23.43 5.75 20.06
N LEU A 139 -22.63 6.29 19.16
CA LEU A 139 -21.52 5.55 18.55
C LEU A 139 -20.38 5.36 19.54
N GLN A 140 -19.69 4.23 19.39
CA GLN A 140 -18.49 3.91 20.16
C GLN A 140 -17.25 4.49 19.46
N PRO A 141 -16.25 4.94 20.22
CA PRO A 141 -14.98 5.34 19.62
C PRO A 141 -14.30 4.15 18.94
N VAL A 142 -13.65 4.42 17.82
CA VAL A 142 -12.86 3.38 17.11
C VAL A 142 -11.73 2.92 18.04
N PRO A 143 -11.49 1.60 18.19
CA PRO A 143 -10.40 1.07 18.98
C PRO A 143 -9.05 1.62 18.56
N ALA A 144 -8.13 1.78 19.51
CA ALA A 144 -6.79 2.27 19.25
C ALA A 144 -6.06 1.39 18.22
N ALA A 145 -5.44 2.02 17.24
CA ALA A 145 -4.64 1.31 16.23
C ALA A 145 -3.37 0.71 16.84
N ILE A 146 -2.95 -0.44 16.29
CA ILE A 146 -1.63 -0.97 16.61
C ILE A 146 -0.57 -0.08 15.97
N GLU A 147 0.33 0.44 16.78
CA GLU A 147 1.41 1.31 16.34
C GLU A 147 2.65 0.49 15.93
N PHE A 148 3.21 0.87 14.79
CA PHE A 148 4.47 0.32 14.27
C PHE A 148 5.48 1.45 14.12
N SER A 149 6.76 1.17 14.39
CA SER A 149 7.84 2.12 14.24
C SER A 149 8.82 1.63 13.19
N GLN A 150 9.23 2.52 12.29
CA GLN A 150 10.27 2.22 11.33
C GLN A 150 11.64 2.18 12.04
N GLN A 151 12.50 1.27 11.61
CA GLN A 151 13.85 1.12 12.16
C GLN A 151 14.77 2.17 11.54
N GLU A 152 15.55 2.86 12.36
CA GLU A 152 16.68 3.64 11.89
C GLU A 152 17.83 2.71 11.47
N THR A 153 18.69 3.17 10.59
CA THR A 153 19.84 2.42 10.05
C THR A 153 21.17 3.08 10.45
N PRO A 154 21.53 3.09 11.75
CA PRO A 154 22.76 3.72 12.23
C PRO A 154 24.05 3.00 11.79
N GLU A 155 23.93 1.73 11.42
CA GLU A 155 25.04 0.87 10.99
C GLU A 155 24.67 0.05 9.75
N ASN A 156 25.71 -0.40 9.04
CA ASN A 156 25.51 -1.26 7.88
C ASN A 156 25.15 -2.68 8.32
N ARG A 157 24.05 -3.21 7.80
CA ARG A 157 23.57 -4.57 8.04
C ARG A 157 23.24 -5.23 6.71
N VAL A 158 23.63 -6.49 6.53
CA VAL A 158 23.30 -7.28 5.34
C VAL A 158 22.25 -8.32 5.72
N LEU A 159 21.14 -8.28 5.02
CA LEU A 159 20.04 -9.24 5.14
C LEU A 159 20.00 -10.10 3.89
N LEU A 160 20.04 -11.41 4.05
CA LEU A 160 20.02 -12.37 2.95
C LEU A 160 18.80 -13.29 3.06
N ALA A 161 18.13 -13.51 1.94
CA ALA A 161 17.16 -14.56 1.76
C ALA A 161 17.59 -15.39 0.55
N GLN A 162 17.93 -16.66 0.79
CA GLN A 162 18.29 -17.56 -0.31
C GLN A 162 17.07 -17.90 -1.13
N TYR A 163 17.21 -17.79 -2.45
CA TYR A 163 16.16 -18.13 -3.41
C TYR A 163 16.81 -18.68 -4.69
N ASP A 164 16.30 -19.78 -5.21
CA ASP A 164 16.78 -20.34 -6.48
C ASP A 164 16.16 -19.58 -7.65
N ALA A 165 16.90 -18.60 -8.17
CA ALA A 165 16.48 -17.77 -9.30
C ALA A 165 17.66 -17.41 -10.20
N LYS A 166 17.36 -17.16 -11.46
CA LYS A 166 18.35 -16.68 -12.45
C LYS A 166 18.71 -15.21 -12.27
N GLN A 167 17.85 -14.44 -11.63
CA GLN A 167 18.07 -13.04 -11.32
C GLN A 167 18.19 -12.85 -9.80
N ILE A 168 19.11 -12.02 -9.40
CA ILE A 168 19.27 -11.58 -8.03
C ILE A 168 18.63 -10.20 -7.85
N TYR A 169 17.94 -10.03 -6.73
CA TYR A 169 17.40 -8.74 -6.33
C TYR A 169 18.23 -8.17 -5.19
N PHE A 170 18.60 -6.92 -5.32
CA PHE A 170 19.29 -6.15 -4.29
C PHE A 170 18.51 -4.88 -3.97
N SER A 171 18.48 -4.50 -2.72
CA SER A 171 17.96 -3.20 -2.28
C SER A 171 18.75 -2.73 -1.07
N ALA A 172 19.22 -1.51 -1.09
CA ALA A 172 19.67 -0.83 0.11
C ALA A 172 18.51 0.00 0.68
N VAL A 173 18.42 0.03 2.00
CA VAL A 173 17.45 0.81 2.74
C VAL A 173 18.21 1.68 3.73
N SER A 174 17.95 3.00 3.72
CA SER A 174 18.52 3.95 4.66
C SER A 174 17.41 4.78 5.30
N ASN A 175 17.41 4.81 6.63
CA ASN A 175 16.53 5.63 7.45
C ASN A 175 17.37 6.29 8.53
N ARG A 176 17.50 7.62 8.50
CA ARG A 176 18.27 8.42 9.45
C ARG A 176 17.40 9.15 10.47
N GLY A 177 16.13 8.81 10.57
CA GLY A 177 15.18 9.47 11.47
C GLY A 177 14.76 10.87 11.03
N GLU A 178 15.08 11.27 9.79
CA GLU A 178 14.71 12.60 9.27
C GLU A 178 13.19 12.74 9.17
N LYS A 179 12.65 13.72 9.86
CA LYS A 179 11.20 13.96 9.89
C LYS A 179 10.69 14.42 8.54
N PHE A 180 9.47 13.99 8.24
CA PHE A 180 8.77 14.43 7.04
C PHE A 180 8.50 15.93 7.08
N ASP A 181 8.97 16.62 6.03
CA ASP A 181 8.69 18.03 5.76
C ASP A 181 7.94 18.17 4.43
N PRO A 182 6.64 18.49 4.44
CA PRO A 182 5.87 18.68 3.20
C PRO A 182 6.44 19.78 2.28
N ALA A 183 7.18 20.76 2.82
CA ALA A 183 7.73 21.87 2.02
C ALA A 183 8.76 21.42 0.99
N ILE A 184 9.50 20.33 1.26
CA ILE A 184 10.49 19.79 0.32
C ILE A 184 9.90 18.81 -0.70
N GLN A 185 8.60 18.50 -0.64
CA GLN A 185 7.96 17.53 -1.53
C GLN A 185 8.18 17.82 -3.03
N PRO A 186 8.09 19.08 -3.53
CA PRO A 186 8.40 19.35 -4.92
C PRO A 186 9.84 18.98 -5.31
N THR A 187 10.81 19.25 -4.43
CA THR A 187 12.21 18.88 -4.63
C THR A 187 12.40 17.37 -4.64
N LEU A 188 11.73 16.65 -3.74
CA LEU A 188 11.74 15.18 -3.71
C LEU A 188 11.17 14.57 -4.98
N ASN A 189 10.05 15.10 -5.46
CA ASN A 189 9.44 14.65 -6.69
C ASN A 189 10.39 14.85 -7.87
N MET A 190 11.07 16.01 -7.91
CA MET A 190 12.06 16.31 -8.93
C MET A 190 13.28 15.39 -8.85
N TYR A 191 13.82 15.15 -7.66
CA TYR A 191 14.91 14.21 -7.43
C TYR A 191 14.53 12.79 -7.89
N ASN A 192 13.39 12.29 -7.46
CA ASN A 192 12.93 10.97 -7.84
C ASN A 192 12.73 10.82 -9.36
N GLU A 193 12.17 11.83 -10.04
CA GLU A 193 11.97 11.81 -11.49
C GLU A 193 13.28 11.90 -12.26
N TYR A 194 14.19 12.78 -11.83
CA TYR A 194 15.47 13.02 -12.49
C TYR A 194 16.44 11.86 -12.27
N PHE A 195 16.60 11.44 -11.02
CA PHE A 195 17.70 10.54 -10.65
C PHE A 195 17.26 9.07 -10.55
N GLY A 196 16.13 8.78 -9.90
CA GLY A 196 15.83 7.45 -9.40
C GLY A 196 14.73 6.67 -10.08
N GLY A 197 13.72 7.34 -10.60
CA GLY A 197 12.48 6.67 -10.99
C GLY A 197 12.09 6.86 -12.45
N GLY A 198 12.01 5.81 -13.22
CA GLY A 198 11.54 5.84 -14.60
C GLY A 198 12.64 5.59 -15.62
N MET A 199 12.24 5.39 -16.88
CA MET A 199 13.16 5.00 -17.96
C MET A 199 14.14 6.11 -18.38
N ASN A 200 13.82 7.36 -18.10
CA ASN A 200 14.67 8.51 -18.42
C ASN A 200 15.56 8.94 -17.25
N ALA A 201 15.38 8.33 -16.06
CA ALA A 201 16.17 8.67 -14.89
C ALA A 201 17.63 8.26 -15.03
N ILE A 202 18.53 9.04 -14.44
CA ILE A 202 19.98 8.82 -14.52
C ILE A 202 20.36 7.37 -14.15
N VAL A 203 19.85 6.86 -13.02
CA VAL A 203 20.18 5.50 -12.56
C VAL A 203 19.79 4.45 -13.59
N PHE A 204 18.60 4.55 -14.18
CA PHE A 204 18.15 3.60 -15.17
C PHE A 204 19.00 3.67 -16.45
N GLN A 205 19.27 4.88 -16.96
CA GLN A 205 20.08 5.09 -18.16
C GLN A 205 21.50 4.56 -17.97
N GLU A 206 22.14 4.84 -16.84
CA GLU A 206 23.49 4.38 -16.56
C GLU A 206 23.55 2.86 -16.33
N MET A 207 22.66 2.32 -15.53
CA MET A 207 22.74 0.89 -15.13
C MET A 207 22.28 -0.06 -16.24
N ARG A 208 21.23 0.30 -16.96
CA ARG A 208 20.63 -0.56 -17.98
C ARG A 208 21.12 -0.22 -19.38
N GLU A 209 20.94 1.01 -19.82
CA GLU A 209 21.15 1.39 -21.22
C GLU A 209 22.65 1.56 -21.56
N SER A 210 23.40 2.20 -20.68
CA SER A 210 24.83 2.49 -20.88
C SER A 210 25.72 1.30 -20.57
N ARG A 211 25.55 0.68 -19.40
CA ARG A 211 26.45 -0.36 -18.88
C ARG A 211 25.92 -1.79 -19.04
N GLY A 212 24.65 -1.98 -19.31
CA GLY A 212 24.01 -3.31 -19.45
C GLY A 212 24.13 -4.19 -18.19
N LEU A 213 24.24 -3.57 -17.01
CA LEU A 213 24.49 -4.25 -15.75
C LEU A 213 23.22 -4.69 -15.03
N ALA A 214 22.08 -4.09 -15.32
CA ALA A 214 20.82 -4.41 -14.64
C ALA A 214 19.63 -4.43 -15.60
N TYR A 215 18.71 -5.33 -15.39
CA TYR A 215 17.41 -5.31 -16.08
C TYR A 215 16.53 -4.16 -15.58
N SER A 216 16.56 -3.93 -14.27
CA SER A 216 15.89 -2.83 -13.62
C SER A 216 16.76 -2.29 -12.50
N ALA A 217 16.86 -0.96 -12.41
CA ALA A 217 17.56 -0.26 -11.34
C ALA A 217 16.86 1.06 -11.07
N GLY A 218 16.88 1.48 -9.81
CA GLY A 218 16.30 2.75 -9.40
C GLY A 218 16.61 3.12 -7.97
N THR A 219 16.40 4.38 -7.64
CA THR A 219 16.45 4.89 -6.27
C THR A 219 15.23 5.72 -5.98
N PHE A 220 14.80 5.72 -4.72
CA PHE A 220 13.62 6.48 -4.33
C PHE A 220 13.80 7.01 -2.91
N LEU A 221 13.63 8.30 -2.73
CA LEU A 221 13.34 8.85 -1.43
C LEU A 221 11.82 8.77 -1.23
N ILE A 222 11.42 7.85 -0.35
CA ILE A 222 10.01 7.50 -0.15
C ILE A 222 9.37 8.54 0.77
N THR A 223 8.35 9.23 0.26
CA THR A 223 7.50 10.11 1.08
C THR A 223 6.74 9.28 2.11
N PRO A 224 6.82 9.61 3.39
CA PRO A 224 6.10 8.92 4.43
C PRO A 224 4.58 9.01 4.25
N SER A 225 3.88 7.93 4.54
CA SER A 225 2.40 7.90 4.52
C SER A 225 1.74 8.64 5.68
N LYS A 226 2.49 8.98 6.73
CA LYS A 226 2.03 9.74 7.90
C LYS A 226 3.13 10.71 8.33
N LEU A 227 2.75 11.89 8.83
CA LEU A 227 3.69 12.92 9.28
C LEU A 227 4.67 12.45 10.37
N LYS A 228 4.30 11.46 11.15
CA LYS A 228 5.14 10.89 12.20
C LYS A 228 6.26 9.97 11.73
N TYR A 229 6.18 9.49 10.49
CA TYR A 229 7.19 8.59 9.95
C TYR A 229 8.33 9.38 9.29
N PRO A 230 9.57 8.88 9.40
CA PRO A 230 10.71 9.49 8.74
C PRO A 230 10.74 9.16 7.23
N TYR A 231 11.60 9.86 6.52
CA TYR A 231 11.94 9.47 5.15
C TYR A 231 12.71 8.15 5.14
N VAL A 232 12.45 7.36 4.11
CA VAL A 232 13.21 6.14 3.83
C VAL A 232 13.79 6.25 2.42
N TYR A 233 15.11 6.25 2.33
CA TYR A 233 15.80 6.12 1.05
C TYR A 233 15.90 4.64 0.70
N ARG A 234 15.47 4.29 -0.49
CA ARG A 234 15.47 2.93 -0.98
C ARG A 234 16.09 2.84 -2.36
N THR A 235 16.92 1.84 -2.57
CA THR A 235 17.46 1.49 -3.87
C THR A 235 16.91 0.14 -4.32
N PHE A 236 16.98 -0.13 -5.61
CA PHE A 236 16.62 -1.42 -6.17
C PHE A 236 17.50 -1.74 -7.39
N ILE A 237 17.99 -2.97 -7.46
CA ILE A 237 18.67 -3.53 -8.62
C ILE A 237 18.13 -4.95 -8.85
N ALA A 238 17.77 -5.24 -10.10
CA ALA A 238 17.52 -6.60 -10.58
C ALA A 238 18.56 -6.91 -11.66
N THR A 239 19.41 -7.89 -11.42
CA THR A 239 20.52 -8.25 -12.30
C THR A 239 20.75 -9.75 -12.37
N GLN A 240 21.61 -10.20 -13.27
CA GLN A 240 22.08 -11.59 -13.32
C GLN A 240 23.05 -11.86 -12.16
N ASN A 241 23.10 -13.13 -11.72
CA ASN A 241 23.90 -13.52 -10.57
C ASN A 241 25.40 -13.21 -10.73
N ASP A 242 25.93 -13.39 -11.94
CA ASP A 242 27.32 -13.13 -12.29
C ASP A 242 27.68 -11.64 -12.40
N LYS A 243 26.69 -10.77 -12.60
CA LYS A 243 26.86 -9.33 -12.72
C LYS A 243 26.65 -8.55 -11.42
N MET A 244 26.25 -9.21 -10.35
CA MET A 244 25.81 -8.54 -9.12
C MET A 244 26.87 -7.62 -8.52
N ILE A 245 28.13 -8.07 -8.45
CA ILE A 245 29.22 -7.29 -7.85
C ILE A 245 29.50 -6.04 -8.68
N ASP A 246 29.54 -6.18 -10.00
CA ASP A 246 29.77 -5.04 -10.90
C ASP A 246 28.61 -4.07 -10.89
N ALA A 247 27.37 -4.59 -10.83
CA ALA A 247 26.17 -3.77 -10.69
C ALA A 247 26.17 -2.97 -9.38
N MET A 248 26.56 -3.58 -8.25
CA MET A 248 26.66 -2.87 -6.97
C MET A 248 27.73 -1.78 -7.00
N LYS A 249 28.92 -2.06 -7.55
CA LYS A 249 30.02 -1.06 -7.67
C LYS A 249 29.59 0.11 -8.55
N ALA A 250 29.03 -0.16 -9.72
CA ALA A 250 28.54 0.87 -10.62
C ALA A 250 27.43 1.72 -9.99
N PHE A 251 26.54 1.07 -9.23
CA PHE A 251 25.47 1.75 -8.54
C PHE A 251 25.98 2.66 -7.42
N ASP A 252 26.95 2.19 -6.64
CA ASP A 252 27.61 2.99 -5.59
C ASP A 252 28.35 4.20 -6.19
N GLU A 253 29.05 4.01 -7.30
CA GLU A 253 29.68 5.10 -8.08
C GLU A 253 28.64 6.16 -8.51
N ILE A 254 27.51 5.75 -9.06
CA ILE A 254 26.45 6.66 -9.53
C ILE A 254 25.81 7.43 -8.36
N ILE A 255 25.59 6.79 -7.23
CA ILE A 255 25.02 7.44 -6.04
C ILE A 255 25.98 8.46 -5.46
N ASN A 256 27.25 8.11 -5.32
CA ASN A 256 28.26 8.98 -4.70
C ASN A 256 28.70 10.12 -5.61
N ASN A 257 28.62 9.92 -6.93
CA ASN A 257 29.04 10.90 -7.93
C ASN A 257 27.88 11.18 -8.90
N MET A 258 26.75 11.60 -8.38
CA MET A 258 25.52 11.80 -9.16
C MET A 258 25.82 12.58 -10.46
N PRO A 259 25.65 11.95 -11.65
CA PRO A 259 25.94 12.63 -12.91
C PRO A 259 25.03 13.83 -13.12
N GLU A 260 25.62 14.94 -13.52
CA GLU A 260 24.87 16.14 -13.91
C GLU A 260 24.51 16.10 -15.39
N SER A 261 23.23 16.27 -15.70
CA SER A 261 22.73 16.31 -17.08
C SER A 261 21.56 17.29 -17.18
N GLU A 262 21.86 18.46 -17.79
CA GLU A 262 20.83 19.48 -18.06
C GLU A 262 19.69 18.91 -18.92
N LYS A 263 20.04 18.09 -19.91
CA LYS A 263 19.02 17.40 -20.76
C LYS A 263 18.11 16.52 -19.96
N ALA A 264 18.66 15.64 -19.09
CA ALA A 264 17.86 14.75 -18.26
C ALA A 264 17.02 15.53 -17.25
N PHE A 265 17.57 16.62 -16.68
CA PHE A 265 16.84 17.49 -15.77
C PHE A 265 15.62 18.15 -16.45
N ASN A 266 15.81 18.70 -17.65
CA ASN A 266 14.73 19.32 -18.39
C ASN A 266 13.65 18.30 -18.79
N LEU A 267 14.03 17.09 -19.20
CA LEU A 267 13.07 16.01 -19.47
C LEU A 267 12.26 15.63 -18.22
N ALA A 268 12.91 15.46 -17.07
CA ALA A 268 12.25 15.15 -15.82
C ALA A 268 11.30 16.28 -15.38
N LYS A 269 11.72 17.53 -15.49
CA LYS A 269 10.90 18.70 -15.21
C LYS A 269 9.65 18.76 -16.10
N ASP A 270 9.82 18.57 -17.41
CA ASP A 270 8.70 18.60 -18.35
C ASP A 270 7.74 17.43 -18.11
N ALA A 271 8.24 16.25 -17.77
CA ALA A 271 7.43 15.10 -17.40
C ALA A 271 6.59 15.38 -16.15
N LEU A 272 7.18 15.97 -15.10
CA LEU A 272 6.48 16.37 -13.89
C LEU A 272 5.40 17.42 -14.17
N ILE A 273 5.75 18.48 -14.91
CA ILE A 273 4.79 19.53 -15.26
C ILE A 273 3.62 18.95 -16.08
N THR A 274 3.93 18.09 -17.05
CA THR A 274 2.92 17.45 -17.88
C THR A 274 2.00 16.56 -17.03
N ARG A 275 2.56 15.77 -16.13
CA ARG A 275 1.77 14.95 -15.19
C ARG A 275 0.85 15.81 -14.34
N LEU A 276 1.34 16.88 -13.71
CA LEU A 276 0.54 17.78 -12.88
C LEU A 276 -0.57 18.48 -13.68
N ARG A 277 -0.34 18.79 -14.97
CA ARG A 277 -1.34 19.43 -15.84
C ARG A 277 -2.40 18.46 -16.36
N THR A 278 -2.05 17.20 -16.52
CA THR A 278 -2.90 16.16 -17.12
C THR A 278 -3.56 15.25 -16.10
N GLU A 279 -3.01 15.19 -14.87
CA GLU A 279 -3.59 14.43 -13.77
C GLU A 279 -4.97 14.97 -13.44
N ARG A 280 -5.93 14.08 -13.42
CA ARG A 280 -7.33 14.41 -13.07
C ARG A 280 -7.78 13.44 -11.99
N ILE A 281 -8.28 13.99 -10.90
CA ILE A 281 -9.00 13.22 -9.90
C ILE A 281 -10.39 12.96 -10.47
N THR A 282 -10.71 11.71 -10.75
CA THR A 282 -11.97 11.32 -11.39
C THR A 282 -12.74 10.30 -10.57
N LYS A 283 -14.05 10.23 -10.79
CA LYS A 283 -14.94 9.25 -10.14
C LYS A 283 -14.80 9.30 -8.61
N SER A 284 -14.84 8.14 -7.98
CA SER A 284 -14.73 7.99 -6.52
C SER A 284 -13.38 8.47 -5.95
N ASP A 285 -12.34 8.65 -6.77
CA ASP A 285 -11.04 9.17 -6.30
C ASP A 285 -11.15 10.57 -5.71
N VAL A 286 -12.19 11.32 -6.13
CA VAL A 286 -12.54 12.61 -5.51
C VAL A 286 -12.81 12.45 -4.01
N LEU A 287 -13.47 11.36 -3.59
CA LEU A 287 -13.76 11.12 -2.17
C LEU A 287 -12.46 10.93 -1.37
N TRP A 288 -11.50 10.21 -1.93
CA TRP A 288 -10.22 9.96 -1.27
C TRP A 288 -9.38 11.22 -1.11
N SER A 289 -9.45 12.14 -2.07
CA SER A 289 -8.77 13.43 -1.97
C SER A 289 -9.30 14.34 -0.86
N TYR A 290 -10.56 14.14 -0.43
CA TYR A 290 -11.14 14.85 0.72
C TYR A 290 -10.96 14.13 2.05
N LEU A 291 -10.67 12.83 2.03
CA LEU A 291 -10.52 12.02 3.23
C LEU A 291 -9.10 12.12 3.82
N ASN A 292 -8.12 12.31 2.97
CA ASN A 292 -6.70 12.43 3.29
C ASN A 292 -6.30 13.90 3.41
#